data_b41f1ee34216d61ca998eacfaef515b4
#
_entry.id   b41f1ee34216d61ca998eacfaef515b4
#
_cell.length_a   1.000
_cell.length_b   1.000
_cell.length_c   1.000
_cell.angle_alpha   90.00
_cell.angle_beta   90.00
_cell.angle_gamma   90.00
#
_symmetry.space_group_name_H-M   'P 1'
#
loop_
_entity.id
_entity.type
_entity.pdbx_description
1 polymer ?
#
loop_
_entity_poly.entity_id
_entity_poly.type
_entity_poly.pdbx_seq_one_letter_code
_entity_poly.pdbx_strand_id
1 'polypeptide(L)'
;MKTNNKFVLYFSRLGCWGCKHIVLIGVLCLFIVVLQAQIRPKQLRKEVLMSQSPKKAVVKTTRKSRPIFNQSSKQLAPTVNPLNNRGVTLVYLQHSETLTFDKITNPDMQVLKGNVRFKHDNVLLYCDSAYFFEKANSLNAFGHVRIVQADTLFVFGDMLYYDGNTKLARLRHNVRMENRKTTLTTDSLNYDRIANLSYYYTGGKISDQLNELTSVWGQYSPSTNDALFKNKVHLKNKNFILDSDTLKYNTKSHIANIVGPTHILYNDETNIYSKLGWYNTTTDQSMLLARSVVKHKDGKTLTGDTIFYDKKLKYGEGFTHVIMNDTVQKSTLYGDYCYYNDLTKNGLACDSAMLVDWSGKDSMFVHADTLLTSKDSIYNVARGFYHVRLFRNDVQGLCDSLTYSSRDSIMNMHGEPVLWSDNNQLSGEFIQAFTKNKKVERIFIQRAALTVQQEDSIYFNQLSGKEIIAYVDSGQLKRVKVNGNAETIYYPRDDKDSTLVGLNKTQSSFVVMYMKNKKVQRVVLTSASTGTMYPLAKLSGSDIYLKNFFWLDNQRPKKKQDIFLTFPKVPRPKIAANEASGSKKGEKGKDNKVIPKAQPKHMSTSSKQPVKPAKGKGSEKPVN
;
A
#
# COMPACT_ATOMS: atom_id res chain seq x y z
N MET A 1 37.04 -47.84 -42.65
CA MET A 1 37.90 -46.92 -41.96
C MET A 1 37.07 -45.87 -41.25
N LYS A 2 37.14 -45.84 -39.94
CA LYS A 2 36.29 -45.06 -39.04
C LYS A 2 36.82 -43.63 -38.95
N THR A 3 36.01 -42.62 -39.11
CA THR A 3 36.29 -41.27 -38.70
C THR A 3 35.19 -40.80 -37.78
N ASN A 4 35.54 -40.66 -36.51
CA ASN A 4 34.72 -40.08 -35.44
C ASN A 4 34.73 -38.54 -35.57
N ASN A 5 33.57 -37.92 -35.76
CA ASN A 5 33.39 -36.50 -35.56
C ASN A 5 32.68 -36.27 -34.24
N LYS A 6 33.44 -35.86 -33.20
CA LYS A 6 32.92 -35.28 -31.97
C LYS A 6 32.61 -33.82 -32.21
N PHE A 7 31.33 -33.47 -32.27
CA PHE A 7 30.87 -32.09 -32.11
C PHE A 7 31.00 -31.70 -30.63
N VAL A 8 31.96 -30.87 -30.34
CA VAL A 8 32.06 -30.17 -29.03
C VAL A 8 31.24 -28.89 -29.16
N LEU A 9 30.07 -28.88 -28.52
CA LEU A 9 29.28 -27.67 -28.29
C LEU A 9 29.95 -26.81 -27.21
N TYR A 10 30.61 -25.75 -27.65
CA TYR A 10 31.03 -24.65 -26.79
C TYR A 10 29.79 -23.87 -26.37
N PHE A 11 29.27 -24.12 -25.17
CA PHE A 11 28.40 -23.17 -24.48
C PHE A 11 29.26 -22.01 -24.00
N SER A 12 29.33 -20.96 -24.79
CA SER A 12 29.86 -19.67 -24.36
C SER A 12 28.95 -19.16 -23.23
N ARG A 13 29.51 -19.07 -22.03
CA ARG A 13 28.99 -18.33 -20.90
C ARG A 13 28.92 -16.84 -21.28
N LEU A 14 27.81 -16.43 -21.89
CA LEU A 14 27.40 -15.03 -21.88
C LEU A 14 26.86 -14.73 -20.49
N GLY A 15 27.77 -14.31 -19.63
CA GLY A 15 27.45 -13.77 -18.33
C GLY A 15 26.46 -12.62 -18.48
N CYS A 16 25.34 -12.77 -17.82
CA CYS A 16 24.29 -11.75 -17.70
C CYS A 16 24.85 -10.51 -16.97
N TRP A 17 25.58 -9.66 -17.66
CA TRP A 17 26.20 -8.41 -17.16
C TRP A 17 25.25 -7.20 -17.24
N GLY A 18 24.01 -7.44 -17.68
CA GLY A 18 23.01 -6.40 -17.90
C GLY A 18 22.16 -5.98 -16.71
N CYS A 19 22.16 -6.72 -15.58
CA CYS A 19 21.22 -6.49 -14.47
C CYS A 19 21.73 -5.64 -13.30
N LYS A 20 22.94 -5.08 -13.35
CA LYS A 20 23.52 -4.38 -12.19
C LYS A 20 23.48 -2.85 -12.21
N HIS A 21 22.86 -2.20 -13.19
CA HIS A 21 23.01 -0.75 -13.36
C HIS A 21 21.71 0.08 -13.41
N ILE A 22 20.61 -0.39 -12.84
CA ILE A 22 19.34 0.37 -12.81
C ILE A 22 18.96 0.64 -11.35
N VAL A 23 19.61 1.59 -10.71
CA VAL A 23 19.52 1.74 -9.24
C VAL A 23 19.11 3.13 -8.77
N LEU A 24 18.92 4.11 -9.62
CA LEU A 24 18.37 5.37 -9.10
C LEU A 24 16.83 5.37 -9.02
N ILE A 25 16.16 4.36 -9.56
CA ILE A 25 14.70 4.40 -9.72
C ILE A 25 14.04 3.02 -9.58
N GLY A 26 14.75 2.05 -9.12
CA GLY A 26 14.20 0.70 -8.92
C GLY A 26 13.11 0.60 -7.86
N VAL A 27 12.89 1.61 -7.04
CA VAL A 27 11.81 1.64 -6.02
C VAL A 27 10.54 2.24 -6.54
N LEU A 28 10.67 3.03 -7.58
CA LEU A 28 9.53 3.55 -8.28
C LEU A 28 8.91 2.54 -9.27
N CYS A 29 9.37 1.30 -9.35
CA CYS A 29 8.91 0.30 -10.31
C CYS A 29 7.59 -0.37 -9.97
N LEU A 30 6.79 0.26 -9.18
CA LEU A 30 5.55 -0.33 -8.73
C LEU A 30 4.34 0.56 -8.88
N PHE A 31 4.12 1.26 -10.02
CA PHE A 31 2.89 2.05 -10.06
C PHE A 31 2.58 2.74 -11.38
N ILE A 32 1.60 2.41 -12.17
CA ILE A 32 0.73 3.22 -13.05
C ILE A 32 -0.33 2.41 -13.75
N VAL A 33 -1.47 2.89 -13.99
CA VAL A 33 -2.27 3.39 -15.13
C VAL A 33 -3.66 3.75 -14.62
N VAL A 34 -4.21 4.87 -14.84
CA VAL A 34 -5.18 5.25 -15.87
C VAL A 34 -5.63 6.69 -15.68
N LEU A 35 -5.50 7.46 -16.71
CA LEU A 35 -6.27 8.68 -16.94
C LEU A 35 -7.65 8.27 -17.48
N GLN A 36 -8.65 8.22 -16.63
CA GLN A 36 -10.04 8.63 -16.90
C GLN A 36 -10.89 8.36 -15.66
N ALA A 37 -10.91 9.28 -14.76
CA ALA A 37 -12.02 9.69 -13.90
C ALA A 37 -11.45 10.61 -12.83
N GLN A 38 -11.76 11.86 -12.91
CA GLN A 38 -11.55 12.79 -11.79
C GLN A 38 -12.53 12.42 -10.66
N ILE A 39 -12.22 11.38 -9.91
CA ILE A 39 -12.81 11.13 -8.60
C ILE A 39 -11.71 11.44 -7.60
N ARG A 40 -11.89 12.54 -6.87
CA ARG A 40 -10.93 12.99 -5.86
C ARG A 40 -10.70 11.89 -4.83
N PRO A 41 -9.45 11.52 -4.46
CA PRO A 41 -9.14 10.45 -3.50
C PRO A 41 -9.85 10.57 -2.14
N LYS A 42 -10.27 11.78 -1.77
CA LYS A 42 -10.99 12.07 -0.52
C LYS A 42 -12.41 11.47 -0.42
N GLN A 43 -13.08 11.15 -1.54
CA GLN A 43 -14.42 10.55 -1.50
C GLN A 43 -14.38 9.04 -1.28
N LEU A 44 -13.47 8.32 -1.91
CA LEU A 44 -13.28 6.88 -1.64
C LEU A 44 -12.88 6.61 -0.18
N ARG A 45 -12.08 7.50 0.43
CA ARG A 45 -11.70 7.41 1.85
C ARG A 45 -12.89 7.46 2.81
N LYS A 46 -13.97 8.15 2.44
CA LYS A 46 -15.19 8.24 3.27
C LYS A 46 -16.10 7.03 3.13
N GLU A 47 -16.24 6.46 1.95
CA GLU A 47 -17.16 5.34 1.72
C GLU A 47 -16.67 4.01 2.29
N VAL A 48 -15.36 3.72 2.20
CA VAL A 48 -14.78 2.49 2.77
C VAL A 48 -14.80 2.51 4.31
N LEU A 49 -14.68 3.70 4.93
CA LEU A 49 -14.76 3.86 6.39
C LEU A 49 -16.19 3.89 6.94
N MET A 50 -17.19 4.27 6.11
CA MET A 50 -18.58 4.34 6.55
C MET A 50 -19.34 3.02 6.47
N SER A 51 -18.88 2.04 5.70
CA SER A 51 -19.57 0.74 5.56
C SER A 51 -19.36 -0.24 6.72
N GLN A 52 -18.51 0.09 7.70
CA GLN A 52 -18.16 -0.82 8.79
C GLN A 52 -18.17 -0.23 10.21
N SER A 53 -18.84 0.90 10.44
CA SER A 53 -19.04 1.40 11.80
C SER A 53 -20.33 0.84 12.41
N PRO A 54 -20.29 0.06 13.49
CA PRO A 54 -21.50 -0.26 14.23
C PRO A 54 -22.06 1.02 14.87
N LYS A 55 -23.34 1.28 14.68
CA LYS A 55 -24.08 2.39 15.29
C LYS A 55 -23.88 2.37 16.82
N LYS A 56 -23.15 3.34 17.36
CA LYS A 56 -23.05 3.57 18.80
C LYS A 56 -24.39 4.10 19.31
N ALA A 57 -25.06 3.32 20.12
CA ALA A 57 -26.15 3.80 20.95
C ALA A 57 -25.59 4.80 21.98
N VAL A 58 -26.18 5.98 22.02
CA VAL A 58 -25.83 7.03 23.00
C VAL A 58 -26.41 6.63 24.36
N VAL A 59 -25.55 6.19 25.27
CA VAL A 59 -25.91 6.04 26.69
C VAL A 59 -25.36 7.27 27.43
N LYS A 60 -26.27 8.04 28.02
CA LYS A 60 -25.94 9.17 28.91
C LYS A 60 -25.25 8.65 30.17
N THR A 61 -24.00 9.04 30.38
CA THR A 61 -23.26 8.74 31.59
C THR A 61 -23.53 9.78 32.68
N THR A 62 -24.14 9.36 33.77
CA THR A 62 -24.09 10.05 35.06
C THR A 62 -22.90 9.49 35.85
N ARG A 63 -22.00 10.38 36.26
CA ARG A 63 -20.87 10.08 37.16
C ARG A 63 -21.38 9.65 38.54
N LYS A 64 -20.89 8.52 39.06
CA LYS A 64 -20.71 8.28 40.49
C LYS A 64 -19.52 7.33 40.77
N SER A 65 -18.79 7.72 41.74
CA SER A 65 -17.59 7.27 42.46
C SER A 65 -17.24 5.77 42.49
N ARG A 66 -15.90 5.50 42.45
CA ARG A 66 -15.24 4.22 42.69
C ARG A 66 -15.54 3.61 44.06
N PRO A 67 -15.47 2.30 44.19
CA PRO A 67 -14.78 1.66 45.28
C PRO A 67 -13.73 0.61 44.87
N ILE A 68 -12.85 0.39 45.78
CA ILE A 68 -11.61 -0.35 45.86
C ILE A 68 -11.85 -1.87 45.72
N PHE A 69 -11.03 -2.51 44.94
CA PHE A 69 -11.00 -3.98 44.78
C PHE A 69 -10.21 -4.61 45.95
N ASN A 70 -10.83 -5.48 46.72
CA ASN A 70 -10.17 -6.48 47.55
C ASN A 70 -10.37 -7.86 46.94
N GLN A 71 -9.24 -8.56 46.73
CA GLN A 71 -9.22 -9.93 46.28
C GLN A 71 -9.75 -10.89 47.36
N SER A 72 -10.67 -11.76 46.98
CA SER A 72 -10.90 -13.02 47.68
C SER A 72 -11.50 -14.03 46.69
N SER A 73 -10.72 -15.05 46.40
CA SER A 73 -11.11 -16.20 45.58
C SER A 73 -12.08 -17.06 46.37
N LYS A 74 -13.36 -17.02 45.98
CA LYS A 74 -14.31 -18.09 46.27
C LYS A 74 -15.01 -18.47 44.99
N GLN A 75 -14.81 -19.71 44.56
CA GLN A 75 -15.64 -20.38 43.55
C GLN A 75 -17.09 -20.35 44.03
N LEU A 76 -17.90 -19.50 43.42
CA LEU A 76 -19.36 -19.57 43.54
C LEU A 76 -19.86 -20.59 42.55
N ALA A 77 -20.35 -21.70 43.08
CA ALA A 77 -21.26 -22.60 42.35
C ALA A 77 -22.46 -21.75 41.85
N PRO A 78 -22.96 -21.97 40.64
CA PRO A 78 -24.14 -21.25 40.18
C PRO A 78 -25.33 -21.59 41.06
N THR A 79 -25.87 -20.61 41.76
CA THR A 79 -27.17 -20.69 42.40
C THR A 79 -28.24 -20.93 41.34
N VAL A 80 -28.81 -22.10 41.34
CA VAL A 80 -29.96 -22.45 40.51
C VAL A 80 -31.15 -21.69 41.07
N ASN A 81 -31.58 -20.65 40.39
CA ASN A 81 -32.90 -20.09 40.61
C ASN A 81 -33.96 -21.15 40.29
N PRO A 82 -35.01 -21.34 41.13
CA PRO A 82 -36.11 -22.27 40.78
C PRO A 82 -36.79 -21.73 39.52
N LEU A 83 -36.50 -22.39 38.39
CA LEU A 83 -37.07 -22.10 37.11
C LEU A 83 -38.59 -22.38 37.14
N ASN A 84 -39.35 -21.35 36.79
CA ASN A 84 -40.72 -21.49 36.36
C ASN A 84 -40.89 -22.72 35.44
N ASN A 85 -41.74 -23.67 35.84
CA ASN A 85 -42.02 -24.96 35.16
C ASN A 85 -42.73 -24.80 33.78
N ARG A 86 -42.50 -23.77 33.04
CA ARG A 86 -43.01 -23.58 31.67
C ARG A 86 -41.95 -23.90 30.64
N GLY A 87 -41.95 -25.15 30.15
CA GLY A 87 -41.21 -25.54 28.96
C GLY A 87 -40.13 -26.63 29.08
N VAL A 88 -40.07 -27.32 30.20
CA VAL A 88 -39.20 -28.52 30.32
C VAL A 88 -39.84 -29.68 29.54
N THR A 89 -39.18 -30.12 28.47
CA THR A 89 -39.60 -31.30 27.72
C THR A 89 -38.89 -32.54 28.31
N LEU A 90 -39.55 -33.68 28.28
CA LEU A 90 -39.02 -34.93 28.80
C LEU A 90 -38.23 -35.69 27.74
N VAL A 91 -37.21 -36.42 28.18
CA VAL A 91 -36.51 -37.41 27.37
C VAL A 91 -37.32 -38.69 27.32
N TYR A 92 -37.70 -39.10 26.13
CA TYR A 92 -38.50 -40.31 25.92
C TYR A 92 -37.62 -41.46 25.40
N LEU A 93 -37.68 -42.61 26.10
CA LEU A 93 -37.16 -43.87 25.57
C LEU A 93 -38.05 -44.35 24.42
N GLN A 94 -37.47 -44.53 23.23
CA GLN A 94 -38.18 -45.04 22.06
C GLN A 94 -37.97 -46.53 21.84
N HIS A 95 -36.75 -47.02 22.16
CA HIS A 95 -36.39 -48.41 21.93
C HIS A 95 -35.23 -48.84 22.83
N SER A 96 -35.25 -50.09 23.30
CA SER A 96 -34.14 -50.87 23.83
C SER A 96 -34.50 -52.36 23.72
N GLU A 97 -33.53 -53.24 23.54
CA GLU A 97 -33.76 -54.69 23.52
C GLU A 97 -34.02 -55.22 24.93
N THR A 98 -33.29 -54.68 25.92
CA THR A 98 -33.52 -55.01 27.33
C THR A 98 -33.59 -53.75 28.19
N LEU A 99 -34.48 -53.78 29.18
CA LEU A 99 -34.59 -52.84 30.26
C LEU A 99 -34.54 -53.54 31.57
N THR A 100 -33.60 -53.20 32.45
CA THR A 100 -33.48 -53.76 33.82
C THR A 100 -33.66 -52.63 34.82
N PHE A 101 -34.52 -52.86 35.82
CA PHE A 101 -34.75 -51.90 36.90
C PHE A 101 -34.67 -52.66 38.23
N ASP A 102 -33.78 -52.17 39.13
CA ASP A 102 -33.61 -52.67 40.45
C ASP A 102 -34.02 -51.63 41.49
N LYS A 103 -35.21 -51.88 42.08
CA LYS A 103 -35.81 -50.96 43.07
C LYS A 103 -35.06 -50.90 44.39
N ILE A 104 -34.26 -51.95 44.70
CA ILE A 104 -33.59 -52.09 45.99
C ILE A 104 -32.23 -51.47 45.98
N THR A 105 -31.42 -51.77 44.97
CA THR A 105 -30.04 -51.25 44.86
C THR A 105 -29.93 -49.91 44.13
N ASN A 106 -30.79 -49.70 43.14
CA ASN A 106 -30.72 -48.46 42.32
C ASN A 106 -32.14 -47.98 41.97
N PRO A 107 -32.89 -47.38 42.92
CA PRO A 107 -34.32 -47.04 42.75
C PRO A 107 -34.63 -45.93 41.74
N ASP A 108 -33.61 -45.21 41.25
CA ASP A 108 -33.77 -44.09 40.32
C ASP A 108 -33.12 -44.35 38.96
N MET A 109 -32.52 -45.55 38.75
CA MET A 109 -31.76 -45.84 37.54
C MET A 109 -32.33 -47.05 36.77
N GLN A 110 -32.63 -46.87 35.51
CA GLN A 110 -32.96 -47.91 34.55
C GLN A 110 -31.71 -48.23 33.72
N VAL A 111 -31.36 -49.51 33.59
CA VAL A 111 -30.26 -49.98 32.74
C VAL A 111 -30.82 -50.51 31.43
N LEU A 112 -30.42 -49.89 30.33
CA LEU A 112 -30.88 -50.21 28.98
C LEU A 112 -29.74 -50.78 28.15
N LYS A 113 -30.00 -51.84 27.38
CA LYS A 113 -29.01 -52.47 26.48
C LYS A 113 -29.63 -52.85 25.15
N GLY A 114 -28.86 -52.77 24.09
CA GLY A 114 -29.17 -53.16 22.72
C GLY A 114 -29.96 -52.11 21.95
N ASN A 115 -29.38 -51.53 20.94
CA ASN A 115 -29.99 -50.57 20.00
C ASN A 115 -30.81 -49.47 20.69
N VAL A 116 -30.28 -48.91 21.78
CA VAL A 116 -31.01 -47.95 22.62
C VAL A 116 -31.24 -46.66 21.85
N ARG A 117 -32.51 -46.19 21.84
CA ARG A 117 -32.93 -44.98 21.17
C ARG A 117 -33.75 -44.10 22.10
N PHE A 118 -33.34 -42.83 22.20
CA PHE A 118 -34.09 -41.81 22.90
C PHE A 118 -34.52 -40.68 21.94
N LYS A 119 -35.60 -40.03 22.29
CA LYS A 119 -36.07 -38.80 21.62
C LYS A 119 -36.23 -37.67 22.64
N HIS A 120 -35.70 -36.50 22.32
CA HIS A 120 -35.93 -35.29 23.09
C HIS A 120 -36.13 -34.10 22.14
N ASP A 121 -37.36 -33.55 22.10
CA ASP A 121 -37.81 -32.58 21.09
C ASP A 121 -37.64 -33.15 19.67
N ASN A 122 -36.83 -32.43 18.86
CA ASN A 122 -36.48 -32.78 17.48
C ASN A 122 -35.12 -33.51 17.36
N VAL A 123 -34.59 -34.03 18.46
CA VAL A 123 -33.30 -34.73 18.49
C VAL A 123 -33.51 -36.20 18.78
N LEU A 124 -32.81 -37.03 18.02
CA LEU A 124 -32.69 -38.46 18.23
C LEU A 124 -31.31 -38.79 18.77
N LEU A 125 -31.26 -39.66 19.77
CA LEU A 125 -30.04 -40.17 20.39
C LEU A 125 -30.02 -41.69 20.29
N TYR A 126 -28.91 -42.24 19.88
CA TYR A 126 -28.66 -43.65 19.70
C TYR A 126 -27.41 -44.04 20.49
N CYS A 127 -27.39 -45.25 21.07
CA CYS A 127 -26.24 -45.84 21.75
C CYS A 127 -26.40 -47.37 21.91
N ASP A 128 -25.35 -48.05 22.32
CA ASP A 128 -25.41 -49.50 22.58
C ASP A 128 -26.04 -49.81 23.95
N SER A 129 -25.75 -48.97 24.95
CA SER A 129 -26.32 -49.10 26.30
C SER A 129 -26.47 -47.76 26.98
N ALA A 130 -27.34 -47.65 27.97
CA ALA A 130 -27.55 -46.44 28.73
C ALA A 130 -28.01 -46.70 30.16
N TYR A 131 -27.65 -45.77 31.05
CA TYR A 131 -28.30 -45.57 32.35
C TYR A 131 -29.29 -44.41 32.18
N PHE A 132 -30.56 -44.70 32.40
CA PHE A 132 -31.63 -43.70 32.29
C PHE A 132 -32.20 -43.35 33.67
N PHE A 133 -32.21 -42.07 33.98
CA PHE A 133 -32.70 -41.47 35.22
C PHE A 133 -33.97 -40.71 34.92
N GLU A 134 -35.11 -41.39 34.85
CA GLU A 134 -36.38 -40.85 34.39
C GLU A 134 -36.82 -39.61 35.21
N LYS A 135 -36.77 -39.71 36.57
CA LYS A 135 -37.13 -38.63 37.47
C LYS A 135 -36.21 -37.39 37.34
N ALA A 136 -34.94 -37.62 37.08
CA ALA A 136 -33.96 -36.56 36.86
C ALA A 136 -33.97 -36.03 35.42
N ASN A 137 -34.77 -36.64 34.52
CA ASN A 137 -34.80 -36.35 33.10
C ASN A 137 -33.42 -36.36 32.44
N SER A 138 -32.56 -37.34 32.80
CA SER A 138 -31.18 -37.41 32.37
C SER A 138 -30.76 -38.82 32.00
N LEU A 139 -29.67 -38.95 31.25
CA LEU A 139 -29.13 -40.23 30.86
C LEU A 139 -27.61 -40.19 30.70
N ASN A 140 -27.00 -41.39 30.90
CA ASN A 140 -25.60 -41.66 30.54
C ASN A 140 -25.62 -42.75 29.46
N ALA A 141 -25.12 -42.44 28.28
CA ALA A 141 -25.09 -43.36 27.13
C ALA A 141 -23.65 -43.82 26.85
N PHE A 142 -23.51 -45.09 26.45
CA PHE A 142 -22.23 -45.73 26.24
C PHE A 142 -22.26 -46.56 24.94
N GLY A 143 -21.15 -46.51 24.21
CA GLY A 143 -20.92 -47.26 22.96
C GLY A 143 -21.67 -46.67 21.78
N HIS A 144 -20.97 -46.40 20.72
CA HIS A 144 -21.48 -45.88 19.43
C HIS A 144 -22.53 -44.76 19.56
N VAL A 145 -22.30 -43.86 20.52
CA VAL A 145 -23.22 -42.74 20.76
C VAL A 145 -23.35 -41.88 19.51
N ARG A 146 -24.58 -41.62 19.10
CA ARG A 146 -24.92 -40.75 17.97
C ARG A 146 -26.10 -39.85 18.29
N ILE A 147 -25.92 -38.57 18.20
CA ILE A 147 -26.96 -37.55 18.27
C ILE A 147 -27.26 -37.04 16.86
N VAL A 148 -28.55 -36.93 16.50
CA VAL A 148 -29.01 -36.43 15.21
C VAL A 148 -29.98 -35.29 15.45
N GLN A 149 -29.68 -34.10 14.89
CA GLN A 149 -30.53 -32.94 14.98
C GLN A 149 -30.77 -32.34 13.58
N ALA A 150 -32.08 -32.27 13.20
CA ALA A 150 -32.54 -31.60 11.97
C ALA A 150 -31.79 -32.06 10.70
N ASP A 151 -31.47 -33.34 10.55
CA ASP A 151 -30.83 -34.00 9.40
C ASP A 151 -29.55 -33.30 8.86
N THR A 152 -29.03 -32.35 9.58
CA THR A 152 -27.84 -31.57 9.17
C THR A 152 -26.72 -31.59 10.19
N LEU A 153 -27.05 -31.89 11.45
CA LEU A 153 -26.09 -31.95 12.56
C LEU A 153 -26.03 -33.34 13.12
N PHE A 154 -24.86 -33.94 13.06
CA PHE A 154 -24.55 -35.24 13.63
C PHE A 154 -23.41 -35.10 14.64
N VAL A 155 -23.59 -35.72 15.85
CA VAL A 155 -22.53 -35.73 16.86
C VAL A 155 -22.34 -37.19 17.29
N PHE A 156 -21.09 -37.64 17.26
CA PHE A 156 -20.66 -39.01 17.60
C PHE A 156 -19.71 -38.97 18.79
N GLY A 157 -19.62 -40.03 19.55
CA GLY A 157 -18.66 -40.22 20.64
C GLY A 157 -18.85 -41.57 21.30
N ASP A 158 -17.95 -41.92 22.21
CA ASP A 158 -18.02 -43.24 22.92
C ASP A 158 -18.90 -43.14 24.17
N MET A 159 -18.95 -41.94 24.78
CA MET A 159 -19.72 -41.71 26.01
C MET A 159 -20.48 -40.36 25.92
N LEU A 160 -21.69 -40.34 26.48
CA LEU A 160 -22.49 -39.11 26.58
C LEU A 160 -23.13 -39.02 27.97
N TYR A 161 -22.98 -37.89 28.60
CA TYR A 161 -23.75 -37.43 29.76
C TYR A 161 -24.75 -36.38 29.28
N TYR A 162 -26.03 -36.66 29.33
CA TYR A 162 -27.07 -35.80 28.85
C TYR A 162 -28.06 -35.41 29.94
N ASP A 163 -28.27 -34.12 30.14
CA ASP A 163 -29.26 -33.53 31.02
C ASP A 163 -30.41 -32.95 30.17
N GLY A 164 -31.59 -33.55 30.24
CA GLY A 164 -32.75 -33.12 29.48
C GLY A 164 -33.35 -31.80 29.97
N ASN A 165 -33.15 -31.42 31.24
CA ASN A 165 -33.68 -30.20 31.80
C ASN A 165 -32.89 -28.98 31.28
N THR A 166 -31.57 -29.05 31.27
CA THR A 166 -30.67 -28.02 30.75
C THR A 166 -30.36 -28.20 29.27
N LYS A 167 -30.73 -29.34 28.68
CA LYS A 167 -30.42 -29.72 27.28
C LYS A 167 -28.93 -29.70 26.97
N LEU A 168 -28.07 -29.94 27.98
CA LEU A 168 -26.61 -29.98 27.86
C LEU A 168 -26.16 -31.43 27.63
N ALA A 169 -25.48 -31.64 26.49
CA ALA A 169 -24.82 -32.87 26.12
C ALA A 169 -23.30 -32.76 26.37
N ARG A 170 -22.72 -33.71 27.13
CA ARG A 170 -21.28 -33.78 27.39
C ARG A 170 -20.77 -35.12 26.82
N LEU A 171 -20.13 -35.01 25.63
CA LEU A 171 -19.54 -36.16 24.95
C LEU A 171 -18.08 -36.30 25.33
N ARG A 172 -17.64 -37.56 25.42
CA ARG A 172 -16.26 -37.93 25.78
C ARG A 172 -15.78 -39.06 24.89
N HIS A 173 -14.48 -39.00 24.60
CA HIS A 173 -13.73 -39.96 23.79
C HIS A 173 -14.21 -40.05 22.34
N ASN A 174 -13.28 -39.93 21.41
CA ASN A 174 -13.51 -40.03 19.97
C ASN A 174 -14.65 -39.16 19.46
N VAL A 175 -14.79 -37.93 20.01
CA VAL A 175 -15.91 -37.07 19.68
C VAL A 175 -15.74 -36.47 18.30
N ARG A 176 -16.78 -36.61 17.46
CA ARG A 176 -16.85 -36.02 16.11
C ARG A 176 -18.21 -35.38 15.92
N MET A 177 -18.18 -34.09 15.55
CA MET A 177 -19.38 -33.32 15.22
C MET A 177 -19.34 -32.93 13.75
N GLU A 178 -20.36 -33.24 13.01
CA GLU A 178 -20.52 -32.94 11.58
C GLU A 178 -21.70 -31.99 11.38
N ASN A 179 -21.44 -30.89 10.71
CA ASN A 179 -22.47 -29.95 10.26
C ASN A 179 -22.25 -29.64 8.79
N ARG A 180 -23.05 -30.20 7.91
CA ARG A 180 -22.91 -30.10 6.45
C ARG A 180 -21.51 -30.52 5.98
N LYS A 181 -20.65 -29.56 5.62
CA LYS A 181 -19.28 -29.80 5.10
C LYS A 181 -18.19 -29.53 6.14
N THR A 182 -18.57 -29.20 7.37
CA THR A 182 -17.66 -28.88 8.46
C THR A 182 -17.64 -30.05 9.45
N THR A 183 -16.45 -30.48 9.80
CA THR A 183 -16.21 -31.55 10.78
C THR A 183 -15.36 -31.01 11.92
N LEU A 184 -15.84 -31.17 13.16
CA LEU A 184 -15.08 -30.91 14.38
C LEU A 184 -14.73 -32.26 15.02
N THR A 185 -13.47 -32.47 15.39
CA THR A 185 -13.00 -33.63 16.15
C THR A 185 -12.28 -33.18 17.42
N THR A 186 -12.56 -33.86 18.53
CA THR A 186 -11.96 -33.60 19.85
C THR A 186 -12.12 -34.81 20.73
N ASP A 187 -11.40 -34.89 21.84
CA ASP A 187 -11.65 -35.93 22.85
C ASP A 187 -12.85 -35.60 23.74
N SER A 188 -13.14 -34.33 23.96
CA SER A 188 -14.15 -33.88 24.91
C SER A 188 -14.93 -32.68 24.36
N LEU A 189 -16.24 -32.86 24.15
CA LEU A 189 -17.14 -31.83 23.62
C LEU A 189 -18.33 -31.62 24.56
N ASN A 190 -18.64 -30.39 24.84
CA ASN A 190 -19.89 -30.00 25.46
C ASN A 190 -20.77 -29.31 24.40
N TYR A 191 -22.02 -29.72 24.29
CA TYR A 191 -22.98 -29.13 23.36
C TYR A 191 -24.22 -28.68 24.13
N ASP A 192 -24.36 -27.36 24.25
CA ASP A 192 -25.56 -26.69 24.78
C ASP A 192 -26.56 -26.52 23.64
N ARG A 193 -27.67 -27.27 23.71
CA ARG A 193 -28.71 -27.28 22.70
C ARG A 193 -29.62 -26.03 22.79
N ILE A 194 -29.71 -25.37 23.96
CA ILE A 194 -30.49 -24.13 24.13
C ILE A 194 -29.75 -22.98 23.45
N ALA A 195 -28.47 -22.81 23.77
CA ALA A 195 -27.62 -21.80 23.15
C ALA A 195 -27.19 -22.18 21.71
N ASN A 196 -27.42 -23.42 21.30
CA ASN A 196 -26.92 -24.02 20.06
C ASN A 196 -25.41 -23.79 19.90
N LEU A 197 -24.64 -24.14 20.93
CA LEU A 197 -23.23 -23.84 21.08
C LEU A 197 -22.46 -25.08 21.51
N SER A 198 -21.51 -25.53 20.73
CA SER A 198 -20.54 -26.54 21.09
C SER A 198 -19.22 -25.90 21.51
N TYR A 199 -18.55 -26.52 22.52
CA TYR A 199 -17.23 -26.02 22.96
C TYR A 199 -16.37 -27.17 23.52
N TYR A 200 -15.06 -27.00 23.34
CA TYR A 200 -14.03 -27.91 23.86
C TYR A 200 -12.89 -27.09 24.50
N TYR A 201 -12.12 -27.77 25.39
CA TYR A 201 -10.99 -27.14 26.11
C TYR A 201 -9.79 -28.07 26.29
N THR A 202 -9.84 -29.26 25.68
CA THR A 202 -8.77 -30.27 25.73
C THR A 202 -8.01 -30.43 24.42
N GLY A 203 -8.20 -29.52 23.50
CA GLY A 203 -7.71 -29.61 22.15
C GLY A 203 -8.78 -30.08 21.18
N GLY A 204 -8.77 -29.54 19.97
CA GLY A 204 -9.70 -29.94 18.92
C GLY A 204 -9.23 -29.46 17.55
N LYS A 205 -9.83 -30.10 16.55
CA LYS A 205 -9.58 -29.84 15.15
C LYS A 205 -10.90 -29.60 14.44
N ILE A 206 -11.02 -28.49 13.71
CA ILE A 206 -12.12 -28.28 12.79
C ILE A 206 -11.59 -28.27 11.37
N SER A 207 -12.28 -28.92 10.47
CA SER A 207 -11.94 -28.95 9.05
C SER A 207 -13.15 -28.66 8.18
N ASP A 208 -12.94 -27.94 7.11
CA ASP A 208 -13.86 -27.79 6.01
C ASP A 208 -13.17 -28.20 4.69
N GLN A 209 -13.78 -27.93 3.54
CA GLN A 209 -13.22 -28.31 2.24
C GLN A 209 -11.88 -27.64 1.90
N LEU A 210 -11.57 -26.50 2.52
CA LEU A 210 -10.44 -25.64 2.18
C LEU A 210 -9.42 -25.53 3.30
N ASN A 211 -9.85 -25.70 4.56
CA ASN A 211 -9.09 -25.33 5.74
C ASN A 211 -9.06 -26.45 6.76
N GLU A 212 -7.96 -26.56 7.46
CA GLU A 212 -7.77 -27.37 8.66
C GLU A 212 -7.27 -26.46 9.78
N LEU A 213 -8.03 -26.41 10.89
CA LEU A 213 -7.71 -25.56 12.03
C LEU A 213 -7.62 -26.39 13.30
N THR A 214 -6.57 -26.21 14.08
CA THR A 214 -6.40 -26.80 15.42
C THR A 214 -6.25 -25.70 16.47
N SER A 215 -6.71 -25.98 17.69
CA SER A 215 -6.54 -25.09 18.85
C SER A 215 -6.71 -25.85 20.17
N VAL A 216 -6.26 -25.27 21.28
CA VAL A 216 -6.48 -25.88 22.60
C VAL A 216 -7.92 -25.69 23.06
N TRP A 217 -8.47 -24.49 22.85
CA TRP A 217 -9.85 -24.15 23.18
C TRP A 217 -10.60 -23.71 21.93
N GLY A 218 -11.82 -24.14 21.79
CA GLY A 218 -12.67 -23.73 20.69
C GLY A 218 -14.15 -23.81 21.02
N GLN A 219 -14.93 -22.94 20.37
CA GLN A 219 -16.39 -23.03 20.35
C GLN A 219 -16.91 -22.88 18.93
N TYR A 220 -18.02 -23.50 18.63
CA TYR A 220 -18.70 -23.46 17.34
C TYR A 220 -20.20 -23.38 17.52
N SER A 221 -20.85 -22.48 16.82
CA SER A 221 -22.30 -22.35 16.76
C SER A 221 -22.82 -22.83 15.40
N PRO A 222 -23.47 -23.99 15.32
CA PRO A 222 -24.06 -24.50 14.07
C PRO A 222 -25.11 -23.58 13.44
N SER A 223 -25.83 -22.78 14.23
CA SER A 223 -26.90 -21.88 13.75
C SER A 223 -26.36 -20.66 13.02
N THR A 224 -25.29 -20.05 13.54
CA THR A 224 -24.65 -18.87 12.95
C THR A 224 -23.47 -19.19 12.06
N ASN A 225 -22.95 -20.43 12.15
CA ASN A 225 -21.72 -20.90 11.52
C ASN A 225 -20.45 -20.18 12.02
N ASP A 226 -20.52 -19.52 13.19
CA ASP A 226 -19.40 -18.84 13.82
C ASP A 226 -18.60 -19.79 14.71
N ALA A 227 -17.30 -19.74 14.56
CA ALA A 227 -16.34 -20.41 15.40
C ALA A 227 -15.39 -19.40 16.05
N LEU A 228 -14.98 -19.66 17.28
CA LEU A 228 -13.96 -18.91 18.01
C LEU A 228 -12.93 -19.88 18.55
N PHE A 229 -11.67 -19.63 18.26
CA PHE A 229 -10.54 -20.45 18.67
C PHE A 229 -9.56 -19.65 19.49
N LYS A 230 -9.00 -20.26 20.52
CA LYS A 230 -8.01 -19.65 21.41
C LYS A 230 -6.90 -20.62 21.75
N ASN A 231 -5.75 -20.07 22.08
CA ASN A 231 -4.56 -20.75 22.55
C ASN A 231 -4.00 -21.73 21.50
N LYS A 232 -2.85 -21.37 20.93
CA LYS A 232 -2.13 -22.15 19.91
C LYS A 232 -3.02 -22.45 18.69
N VAL A 233 -3.70 -21.45 18.19
CA VAL A 233 -4.50 -21.59 16.97
C VAL A 233 -3.57 -21.76 15.78
N HIS A 234 -3.70 -22.88 15.07
CA HIS A 234 -2.97 -23.20 13.87
C HIS A 234 -3.95 -23.50 12.74
N LEU A 235 -4.01 -22.64 11.73
CA LEU A 235 -4.87 -22.80 10.56
C LEU A 235 -4.01 -23.07 9.32
N LYS A 236 -4.24 -24.20 8.69
CA LYS A 236 -3.60 -24.63 7.45
C LYS A 236 -4.58 -24.55 6.29
N ASN A 237 -4.18 -23.83 5.26
CA ASN A 237 -4.85 -23.74 3.97
C ASN A 237 -3.87 -24.10 2.86
N LYS A 238 -4.35 -24.36 1.64
CA LYS A 238 -3.50 -24.67 0.48
C LYS A 238 -2.40 -23.63 0.22
N ASN A 239 -2.71 -22.35 0.48
CA ASN A 239 -1.85 -21.23 0.13
C ASN A 239 -1.13 -20.60 1.33
N PHE A 240 -1.52 -20.94 2.56
CA PHE A 240 -0.93 -20.30 3.75
C PHE A 240 -1.05 -21.18 5.00
N ILE A 241 -0.19 -20.87 5.94
CA ILE A 241 -0.24 -21.33 7.32
C ILE A 241 -0.41 -20.11 8.21
N LEU A 242 -1.35 -20.15 9.16
CA LEU A 242 -1.62 -19.05 10.10
C LEU A 242 -1.49 -19.57 11.53
N ASP A 243 -0.63 -18.94 12.30
CA ASP A 243 -0.46 -19.15 13.74
C ASP A 243 -0.95 -17.93 14.50
N SER A 244 -1.86 -18.14 15.45
CA SER A 244 -2.51 -17.05 16.20
C SER A 244 -2.79 -17.45 17.64
N ASP A 245 -2.94 -16.46 18.50
CA ASP A 245 -3.48 -16.68 19.83
C ASP A 245 -5.01 -16.83 19.80
N THR A 246 -5.69 -15.98 19.04
CA THR A 246 -7.15 -15.98 18.95
C THR A 246 -7.61 -15.71 17.52
N LEU A 247 -8.48 -16.58 17.00
CA LEU A 247 -9.05 -16.49 15.66
C LEU A 247 -10.57 -16.69 15.71
N LYS A 248 -11.33 -15.83 15.04
CA LYS A 248 -12.75 -16.04 14.73
C LYS A 248 -12.88 -16.49 13.28
N TYR A 249 -13.65 -17.53 13.02
CA TYR A 249 -13.88 -18.04 11.67
C TYR A 249 -15.36 -18.28 11.43
N ASN A 250 -15.89 -17.79 10.32
CA ASN A 250 -17.25 -18.13 9.92
C ASN A 250 -17.21 -19.13 8.76
N THR A 251 -17.71 -20.34 9.01
CA THR A 251 -17.64 -21.46 8.06
C THR A 251 -18.56 -21.31 6.86
N LYS A 252 -19.52 -20.36 6.88
CA LYS A 252 -20.44 -20.05 5.77
C LYS A 252 -19.89 -18.94 4.86
N SER A 253 -19.41 -17.85 5.45
CA SER A 253 -18.85 -16.72 4.71
C SER A 253 -17.37 -16.91 4.35
N HIS A 254 -16.71 -17.90 4.98
CA HIS A 254 -15.29 -18.20 4.84
C HIS A 254 -14.38 -17.02 5.22
N ILE A 255 -14.82 -16.20 6.18
CA ILE A 255 -14.04 -15.07 6.71
C ILE A 255 -13.36 -15.48 8.01
N ALA A 256 -12.03 -15.36 8.03
CA ALA A 256 -11.20 -15.49 9.21
C ALA A 256 -10.87 -14.08 9.74
N ASN A 257 -11.25 -13.80 10.98
CA ASN A 257 -10.94 -12.53 11.65
C ASN A 257 -9.81 -12.76 12.66
N ILE A 258 -8.74 -11.98 12.49
CA ILE A 258 -7.58 -11.92 13.37
C ILE A 258 -7.94 -11.05 14.57
N VAL A 259 -7.76 -11.54 15.80
CA VAL A 259 -8.13 -10.85 17.06
C VAL A 259 -6.99 -10.88 18.08
N GLY A 260 -5.78 -11.12 17.66
CA GLY A 260 -4.59 -11.17 18.52
C GLY A 260 -3.32 -11.27 17.71
N PRO A 261 -2.15 -11.36 18.34
CA PRO A 261 -0.90 -11.53 17.64
C PRO A 261 -0.97 -12.76 16.72
N THR A 262 -0.74 -12.51 15.42
CA THR A 262 -0.88 -13.52 14.38
C THR A 262 0.28 -13.43 13.41
N HIS A 263 0.83 -14.58 13.07
CA HIS A 263 1.82 -14.77 12.03
C HIS A 263 1.18 -15.61 10.90
N ILE A 264 1.34 -15.15 9.66
CA ILE A 264 0.88 -15.88 8.47
C ILE A 264 2.07 -16.09 7.55
N LEU A 265 2.36 -17.33 7.22
CA LEU A 265 3.30 -17.69 6.16
C LEU A 265 2.51 -18.00 4.88
N TYR A 266 2.64 -17.12 3.90
CA TYR A 266 1.90 -17.20 2.65
C TYR A 266 2.80 -17.67 1.50
N ASN A 267 2.41 -18.75 0.81
CA ASN A 267 3.14 -19.40 -0.30
C ASN A 267 4.62 -19.70 0.02
N ASP A 268 4.96 -19.96 1.27
CA ASP A 268 6.33 -20.18 1.75
C ASP A 268 7.32 -19.05 1.43
N GLU A 269 6.82 -17.87 1.08
CA GLU A 269 7.62 -16.73 0.61
C GLU A 269 7.37 -15.45 1.37
N THR A 270 6.15 -15.27 1.90
CA THR A 270 5.75 -14.00 2.51
C THR A 270 5.31 -14.21 3.95
N ASN A 271 6.01 -13.56 4.88
CA ASN A 271 5.67 -13.52 6.29
C ASN A 271 4.82 -12.28 6.57
N ILE A 272 3.66 -12.47 7.18
CA ILE A 272 2.72 -11.39 7.53
C ILE A 272 2.53 -11.42 9.05
N TYR A 273 2.72 -10.27 9.69
CA TYR A 273 2.52 -10.07 11.12
C TYR A 273 1.42 -9.05 11.33
N SER A 274 0.36 -9.44 12.03
CA SER A 274 -0.79 -8.58 12.32
C SER A 274 -1.37 -8.89 13.69
N LYS A 275 -2.07 -7.93 14.28
CA LYS A 275 -2.81 -8.12 15.54
C LYS A 275 -4.32 -8.02 15.34
N LEU A 276 -4.74 -7.46 14.21
CA LEU A 276 -6.14 -7.24 13.89
C LEU A 276 -6.32 -7.25 12.38
N GLY A 277 -7.39 -7.85 11.89
CA GLY A 277 -7.70 -7.89 10.47
C GLY A 277 -8.65 -9.01 10.11
N TRP A 278 -8.85 -9.20 8.81
CA TRP A 278 -9.63 -10.31 8.29
C TRP A 278 -9.06 -10.81 6.97
N TYR A 279 -9.31 -12.08 6.69
CA TYR A 279 -9.00 -12.73 5.42
C TYR A 279 -10.21 -13.57 4.98
N ASN A 280 -10.60 -13.42 3.73
CA ASN A 280 -11.63 -14.23 3.11
C ASN A 280 -10.97 -15.35 2.29
N THR A 281 -11.11 -16.61 2.74
CA THR A 281 -10.46 -17.77 2.13
C THR A 281 -11.04 -18.17 0.77
N THR A 282 -12.18 -17.61 0.35
CA THR A 282 -12.82 -17.86 -0.95
C THR A 282 -12.49 -16.78 -1.97
N THR A 283 -12.57 -15.51 -1.57
CA THR A 283 -12.28 -14.38 -2.47
C THR A 283 -10.80 -14.06 -2.56
N ASP A 284 -9.99 -14.53 -1.62
CA ASP A 284 -8.57 -14.21 -1.45
C ASP A 284 -8.32 -12.70 -1.21
N GLN A 285 -9.29 -12.03 -0.58
CA GLN A 285 -9.16 -10.65 -0.13
C GLN A 285 -8.80 -10.60 1.35
N SER A 286 -7.99 -9.62 1.72
CA SER A 286 -7.59 -9.40 3.12
C SER A 286 -7.51 -7.92 3.46
N MET A 287 -7.73 -7.64 4.73
CA MET A 287 -7.44 -6.34 5.33
C MET A 287 -6.72 -6.56 6.66
N LEU A 288 -5.52 -6.02 6.76
CA LEU A 288 -4.71 -6.04 7.96
C LEU A 288 -4.79 -4.66 8.63
N LEU A 289 -4.94 -4.64 9.94
CA LEU A 289 -5.11 -3.44 10.74
C LEU A 289 -4.05 -3.38 11.85
N ALA A 290 -4.02 -2.27 12.61
CA ALA A 290 -3.18 -2.13 13.79
C ALA A 290 -1.66 -2.30 13.53
N ARG A 291 -1.13 -1.53 12.57
CA ARG A 291 0.30 -1.47 12.25
C ARG A 291 0.87 -2.83 11.84
N SER A 292 0.36 -3.37 10.78
CA SER A 292 0.79 -4.68 10.25
C SER A 292 2.07 -4.58 9.43
N VAL A 293 2.79 -5.70 9.36
CA VAL A 293 4.05 -5.82 8.61
C VAL A 293 4.00 -7.03 7.70
N VAL A 294 4.27 -6.81 6.42
CA VAL A 294 4.41 -7.85 5.39
C VAL A 294 5.87 -7.91 4.96
N LYS A 295 6.50 -9.08 5.05
CA LYS A 295 7.91 -9.30 4.66
C LYS A 295 7.99 -10.40 3.61
N HIS A 296 8.45 -10.05 2.43
CA HIS A 296 8.72 -11.01 1.37
C HIS A 296 10.15 -11.55 1.46
N LYS A 297 10.38 -12.78 1.01
CA LYS A 297 11.70 -13.46 1.07
C LYS A 297 12.81 -12.73 0.30
N ASP A 298 12.44 -11.94 -0.73
CA ASP A 298 13.39 -11.15 -1.51
C ASP A 298 13.89 -9.87 -0.80
N GLY A 299 13.51 -9.66 0.46
CA GLY A 299 13.93 -8.52 1.27
C GLY A 299 13.03 -7.28 1.16
N LYS A 300 11.89 -7.38 0.47
CA LYS A 300 10.88 -6.32 0.46
C LYS A 300 10.02 -6.37 1.71
N THR A 301 9.73 -5.21 2.27
CA THR A 301 8.81 -5.09 3.40
C THR A 301 7.79 -4.00 3.16
N LEU A 302 6.54 -4.26 3.55
CA LEU A 302 5.46 -3.29 3.60
C LEU A 302 4.98 -3.17 5.04
N THR A 303 4.88 -1.95 5.54
CA THR A 303 4.32 -1.64 6.85
C THR A 303 3.27 -0.55 6.68
N GLY A 304 2.13 -0.68 7.35
CA GLY A 304 1.04 0.30 7.31
C GLY A 304 0.08 0.10 8.46
N ASP A 305 -0.65 1.15 8.84
CA ASP A 305 -1.66 1.05 9.89
C ASP A 305 -2.88 0.27 9.39
N THR A 306 -3.18 0.37 8.09
CA THR A 306 -4.15 -0.45 7.38
C THR A 306 -3.56 -0.90 6.05
N ILE A 307 -3.64 -2.20 5.74
CA ILE A 307 -3.19 -2.78 4.47
C ILE A 307 -4.33 -3.62 3.92
N PHE A 308 -4.83 -3.26 2.75
CA PHE A 308 -5.76 -4.06 1.96
C PHE A 308 -5.02 -4.80 0.85
N TYR A 309 -5.42 -6.03 0.55
CA TYR A 309 -4.88 -6.80 -0.57
C TYR A 309 -5.95 -7.68 -1.21
N ASP A 310 -6.04 -7.60 -2.54
CA ASP A 310 -6.83 -8.50 -3.39
C ASP A 310 -5.88 -9.35 -4.25
N LYS A 311 -5.81 -10.64 -3.94
CA LYS A 311 -4.91 -11.57 -4.62
C LYS A 311 -5.29 -11.83 -6.07
N LYS A 312 -6.59 -11.85 -6.39
CA LYS A 312 -7.06 -12.13 -7.76
C LYS A 312 -6.71 -10.98 -8.69
N LEU A 313 -6.86 -9.76 -8.23
CA LEU A 313 -6.49 -8.55 -8.95
C LEU A 313 -4.99 -8.22 -8.81
N LYS A 314 -4.27 -8.95 -7.93
CA LYS A 314 -2.88 -8.64 -7.54
C LYS A 314 -2.72 -7.16 -7.18
N TYR A 315 -3.67 -6.64 -6.45
CA TYR A 315 -3.82 -5.25 -6.08
C TYR A 315 -3.75 -5.08 -4.57
N GLY A 316 -3.00 -4.10 -4.11
CA GLY A 316 -2.87 -3.77 -2.71
C GLY A 316 -2.93 -2.27 -2.45
N GLU A 317 -3.47 -1.89 -1.29
CA GLU A 317 -3.50 -0.53 -0.78
C GLU A 317 -2.95 -0.49 0.63
N GLY A 318 -2.25 0.59 0.95
CA GLY A 318 -1.82 0.90 2.29
C GLY A 318 -2.31 2.28 2.70
N PHE A 319 -2.77 2.39 3.94
CA PHE A 319 -3.29 3.64 4.49
C PHE A 319 -2.60 3.95 5.81
N THR A 320 -2.26 5.21 5.98
CA THR A 320 -1.68 5.82 7.15
C THR A 320 -0.30 5.24 7.52
N HIS A 321 0.71 6.10 7.50
CA HIS A 321 2.11 5.79 7.80
C HIS A 321 2.64 4.56 7.03
N VAL A 322 2.37 4.52 5.74
CA VAL A 322 2.84 3.42 4.88
C VAL A 322 4.34 3.54 4.65
N ILE A 323 5.06 2.44 4.83
CA ILE A 323 6.49 2.31 4.57
C ILE A 323 6.70 1.08 3.69
N MET A 324 7.21 1.30 2.49
CA MET A 324 7.63 0.25 1.57
C MET A 324 9.15 0.27 1.48
N ASN A 325 9.81 -0.76 1.98
CA ASN A 325 11.26 -0.86 1.93
C ASN A 325 11.69 -1.99 1.00
N ASP A 326 12.63 -1.72 0.12
CA ASP A 326 13.24 -2.68 -0.80
C ASP A 326 14.75 -2.72 -0.57
N THR A 327 15.23 -3.78 0.08
CA THR A 327 16.65 -3.95 0.40
C THR A 327 17.49 -4.31 -0.83
N VAL A 328 16.87 -4.89 -1.87
CA VAL A 328 17.53 -5.23 -3.14
C VAL A 328 17.83 -3.96 -3.93
N GLN A 329 16.81 -3.10 -4.05
CA GLN A 329 16.94 -1.82 -4.74
C GLN A 329 17.57 -0.74 -3.87
N LYS A 330 17.70 -0.97 -2.57
CA LYS A 330 18.21 -0.04 -1.56
C LYS A 330 17.44 1.27 -1.53
N SER A 331 16.14 1.16 -1.28
CA SER A 331 15.25 2.32 -1.34
C SER A 331 14.03 2.10 -0.47
N THR A 332 13.47 3.20 -0.02
CA THR A 332 12.31 3.21 0.86
C THR A 332 11.32 4.28 0.39
N LEU A 333 10.07 3.88 0.20
CA LEU A 333 8.96 4.79 -0.11
C LEU A 333 8.09 4.97 1.13
N TYR A 334 7.74 6.21 1.41
CA TYR A 334 6.83 6.63 2.47
C TYR A 334 5.62 7.32 1.86
N GLY A 335 4.46 7.21 2.53
CA GLY A 335 3.25 7.94 2.17
C GLY A 335 2.13 7.62 3.15
N ASP A 336 1.12 8.48 3.26
CA ASP A 336 -0.07 8.19 4.06
C ASP A 336 -1.10 7.41 3.26
N TYR A 337 -1.05 7.47 1.93
CA TYR A 337 -1.75 6.56 1.04
C TYR A 337 -0.81 6.02 -0.01
N CYS A 338 -0.79 4.70 -0.17
CA CYS A 338 -0.07 4.02 -1.24
C CYS A 338 -0.96 2.93 -1.85
N TYR A 339 -0.88 2.74 -3.16
CA TYR A 339 -1.42 1.54 -3.77
C TYR A 339 -0.42 0.87 -4.71
N TYR A 340 -0.63 -0.41 -5.00
CA TYR A 340 0.15 -1.22 -5.92
C TYR A 340 -0.67 -2.23 -6.69
N ASN A 341 -0.39 -2.36 -7.99
CA ASN A 341 -0.97 -3.39 -8.84
C ASN A 341 0.13 -4.18 -9.56
N ASP A 342 0.31 -5.44 -9.17
CA ASP A 342 1.38 -6.28 -9.70
C ASP A 342 1.15 -6.74 -11.16
N LEU A 343 -0.10 -6.75 -11.65
CA LEU A 343 -0.38 -7.08 -13.05
C LEU A 343 0.09 -5.98 -13.99
N THR A 344 -0.21 -4.73 -13.64
CA THR A 344 0.14 -3.57 -14.45
C THR A 344 1.49 -2.98 -14.09
N LYS A 345 2.12 -3.46 -13.00
CA LYS A 345 3.37 -2.94 -12.43
C LYS A 345 3.30 -1.45 -12.14
N ASN A 346 2.19 -1.03 -11.60
CA ASN A 346 1.82 0.35 -11.39
C ASN A 346 1.62 0.68 -9.93
N GLY A 347 1.89 1.94 -9.53
CA GLY A 347 1.62 2.39 -8.21
C GLY A 347 1.71 3.87 -7.98
N LEU A 348 1.29 4.26 -6.80
CA LEU A 348 1.14 5.62 -6.37
C LEU A 348 1.46 5.73 -4.88
N ALA A 349 2.13 6.79 -4.51
CA ALA A 349 2.18 7.26 -3.14
C ALA A 349 1.77 8.73 -3.12
N CYS A 350 0.91 9.10 -2.21
CA CYS A 350 0.52 10.49 -1.98
C CYS A 350 0.30 10.76 -0.49
N ASP A 351 -0.02 12.00 -0.18
CA ASP A 351 -0.13 12.48 1.19
C ASP A 351 1.18 12.22 1.98
N SER A 352 2.05 13.21 2.02
CA SER A 352 3.41 13.11 2.60
C SER A 352 4.34 12.13 1.86
N ALA A 353 4.15 11.95 0.55
CA ALA A 353 4.94 11.00 -0.22
C ALA A 353 6.43 11.38 -0.25
N MET A 354 7.29 10.43 0.09
CA MET A 354 8.74 10.60 0.08
C MET A 354 9.42 9.32 -0.39
N LEU A 355 10.30 9.46 -1.36
CA LEU A 355 11.21 8.40 -1.78
C LEU A 355 12.59 8.67 -1.19
N VAL A 356 13.21 7.65 -0.61
CA VAL A 356 14.60 7.65 -0.17
C VAL A 356 15.38 6.60 -0.95
N ASP A 357 16.34 7.01 -1.77
CA ASP A 357 17.32 6.12 -2.38
C ASP A 357 18.62 6.16 -1.54
N TRP A 358 18.96 5.03 -0.93
CA TRP A 358 20.13 4.83 -0.09
C TRP A 358 21.15 3.87 -0.73
N SER A 359 21.10 3.73 -2.06
CA SER A 359 22.01 2.88 -2.82
C SER A 359 23.41 3.50 -3.01
N GLY A 360 23.54 4.82 -2.86
CA GLY A 360 24.77 5.57 -2.95
C GLY A 360 25.51 5.73 -1.62
N LYS A 361 26.58 6.53 -1.63
CA LYS A 361 27.30 6.92 -0.41
C LYS A 361 26.41 7.78 0.50
N ASP A 362 25.68 8.72 -0.10
CA ASP A 362 24.72 9.60 0.56
C ASP A 362 23.32 9.29 0.02
N SER A 363 22.33 9.33 0.91
CA SER A 363 20.94 9.09 0.54
C SER A 363 20.36 10.29 -0.20
N MET A 364 19.59 10.01 -1.27
CA MET A 364 18.78 10.98 -1.99
C MET A 364 17.34 10.92 -1.46
N PHE A 365 16.81 12.04 -1.04
CA PHE A 365 15.43 12.21 -0.60
C PHE A 365 14.67 12.99 -1.67
N VAL A 366 13.53 12.48 -2.09
CA VAL A 366 12.64 13.10 -3.08
C VAL A 366 11.23 13.13 -2.51
N HIS A 367 10.66 14.32 -2.40
CA HIS A 367 9.27 14.54 -2.03
C HIS A 367 8.48 15.09 -3.21
N ALA A 368 7.20 14.75 -3.29
CA ALA A 368 6.19 15.36 -4.15
C ALA A 368 4.81 15.15 -3.51
N ASP A 369 3.81 15.94 -3.87
CA ASP A 369 2.44 15.70 -3.43
C ASP A 369 1.95 14.32 -3.88
N THR A 370 2.39 13.90 -5.08
CA THR A 370 2.12 12.58 -5.64
C THR A 370 3.37 12.02 -6.32
N LEU A 371 3.77 10.84 -5.93
CA LEU A 371 4.78 10.04 -6.59
C LEU A 371 4.10 8.90 -7.36
N LEU A 372 4.43 8.78 -8.63
CA LEU A 372 3.91 7.74 -9.52
C LEU A 372 5.03 6.94 -10.16
N THR A 373 4.78 5.66 -10.39
CA THR A 373 5.68 4.82 -11.17
C THR A 373 4.98 3.91 -12.14
N SER A 374 5.68 3.55 -13.23
CA SER A 374 5.22 2.63 -14.24
C SER A 374 6.34 1.82 -14.82
N LYS A 375 5.92 0.72 -15.36
CA LYS A 375 6.77 -0.05 -16.25
C LYS A 375 6.24 0.09 -17.68
N ASP A 376 7.04 0.71 -18.55
CA ASP A 376 6.80 0.73 -19.99
C ASP A 376 7.66 -0.36 -20.62
N SER A 377 7.02 -1.47 -21.00
CA SER A 377 7.71 -2.68 -21.50
C SER A 377 8.75 -3.19 -20.51
N ILE A 378 10.04 -2.96 -20.78
CA ILE A 378 11.16 -3.33 -19.90
C ILE A 378 11.70 -2.14 -19.09
N TYR A 379 11.26 -0.93 -19.41
CA TYR A 379 11.77 0.30 -18.80
C TYR A 379 10.88 0.79 -17.66
N ASN A 380 11.50 1.41 -16.70
CA ASN A 380 10.84 1.99 -15.55
C ASN A 380 10.73 3.51 -15.74
N VAL A 381 9.54 4.04 -15.52
CA VAL A 381 9.26 5.47 -15.55
C VAL A 381 8.79 5.92 -14.18
N ALA A 382 9.37 6.99 -13.67
CA ALA A 382 9.04 7.61 -12.42
C ALA A 382 8.56 9.04 -12.64
N ARG A 383 7.54 9.48 -11.90
CA ARG A 383 7.01 10.84 -11.97
C ARG A 383 6.69 11.35 -10.58
N GLY A 384 7.08 12.58 -10.31
CA GLY A 384 6.63 13.36 -9.18
C GLY A 384 5.79 14.54 -9.66
N PHE A 385 4.64 14.78 -9.04
CA PHE A 385 3.74 15.86 -9.39
C PHE A 385 3.49 16.76 -8.21
N TYR A 386 3.61 18.03 -8.44
CA TYR A 386 3.43 19.17 -7.57
C TYR A 386 4.40 19.20 -6.38
N HIS A 387 4.94 20.38 -6.14
CA HIS A 387 5.85 20.70 -5.04
C HIS A 387 7.04 19.74 -4.91
N VAL A 388 7.58 19.28 -6.06
CA VAL A 388 8.72 18.35 -6.05
C VAL A 388 9.92 19.03 -5.41
N ARG A 389 10.51 18.36 -4.41
CA ARG A 389 11.74 18.76 -3.73
C ARG A 389 12.67 17.58 -3.60
N LEU A 390 13.93 17.82 -3.83
CA LEU A 390 14.97 16.81 -3.68
C LEU A 390 16.10 17.33 -2.79
N PHE A 391 16.63 16.43 -1.99
CA PHE A 391 17.73 16.72 -1.09
C PHE A 391 18.74 15.56 -1.10
N ARG A 392 19.99 15.90 -1.33
CA ARG A 392 21.19 15.14 -1.01
C ARG A 392 22.26 16.15 -0.59
N ASN A 393 23.25 15.75 0.19
CA ASN A 393 24.24 16.69 0.75
C ASN A 393 24.93 17.55 -0.32
N ASP A 394 25.22 16.99 -1.50
CA ASP A 394 25.91 17.65 -2.61
C ASP A 394 24.98 18.29 -3.65
N VAL A 395 23.69 17.99 -3.65
CA VAL A 395 22.73 18.52 -4.60
C VAL A 395 21.34 18.66 -3.97
N GLN A 396 20.70 19.80 -4.17
CA GLN A 396 19.32 20.06 -3.78
C GLN A 396 18.56 20.60 -4.98
N GLY A 397 17.24 20.48 -4.95
CA GLY A 397 16.44 21.02 -6.06
C GLY A 397 14.97 21.16 -5.72
N LEU A 398 14.30 21.95 -6.54
CA LEU A 398 12.86 22.09 -6.56
C LEU A 398 12.35 22.20 -7.99
N CYS A 399 11.13 21.74 -8.22
CA CYS A 399 10.37 21.95 -9.46
C CYS A 399 8.89 21.67 -9.20
N ASP A 400 8.05 21.97 -10.19
CA ASP A 400 6.63 21.60 -10.12
C ASP A 400 6.43 20.11 -10.39
N SER A 401 7.09 19.59 -11.43
CA SER A 401 6.98 18.20 -11.82
C SER A 401 8.32 17.62 -12.24
N LEU A 402 8.52 16.35 -11.93
CA LEU A 402 9.73 15.60 -12.25
C LEU A 402 9.35 14.29 -12.96
N THR A 403 10.07 13.96 -14.04
CA THR A 403 9.99 12.66 -14.69
C THR A 403 11.39 12.07 -14.82
N TYR A 404 11.49 10.77 -14.60
CA TYR A 404 12.68 10.00 -14.92
C TYR A 404 12.31 8.75 -15.69
N SER A 405 13.11 8.39 -16.70
CA SER A 405 12.99 7.18 -17.47
C SER A 405 14.29 6.40 -17.41
N SER A 406 14.21 5.10 -17.12
CA SER A 406 15.37 4.22 -17.17
C SER A 406 15.79 3.85 -18.59
N ARG A 407 14.97 4.18 -19.60
CA ARG A 407 15.25 3.92 -21.02
C ARG A 407 16.46 4.70 -21.52
N ASP A 408 16.48 5.97 -21.20
CA ASP A 408 17.49 6.93 -21.63
C ASP A 408 18.30 7.49 -20.44
N SER A 409 17.91 7.12 -19.22
CA SER A 409 18.54 7.58 -17.97
C SER A 409 18.51 9.11 -17.83
N ILE A 410 17.40 9.75 -18.29
CA ILE A 410 17.18 11.18 -18.23
C ILE A 410 16.17 11.52 -17.13
N MET A 411 16.55 12.48 -16.31
CA MET A 411 15.65 13.15 -15.36
C MET A 411 15.25 14.50 -15.93
N ASN A 412 13.95 14.70 -16.11
CA ASN A 412 13.36 15.94 -16.60
C ASN A 412 12.67 16.69 -15.46
N MET A 413 12.99 17.95 -15.28
CA MET A 413 12.39 18.84 -14.29
C MET A 413 11.63 19.96 -15.00
N HIS A 414 10.35 20.08 -14.70
CA HIS A 414 9.43 21.03 -15.33
C HIS A 414 8.88 22.03 -14.31
N GLY A 415 8.36 23.17 -14.80
CA GLY A 415 7.70 24.15 -13.98
C GLY A 415 8.68 24.96 -13.12
N GLU A 416 9.52 25.73 -13.80
CA GLU A 416 10.50 26.62 -13.16
C GLU A 416 11.48 25.90 -12.22
N PRO A 417 12.19 24.86 -12.69
CA PRO A 417 13.13 24.12 -11.87
C PRO A 417 14.29 24.98 -11.37
N VAL A 418 14.76 24.63 -10.16
CA VAL A 418 16.02 25.11 -9.60
C VAL A 418 16.83 23.94 -9.07
N LEU A 419 18.12 23.95 -9.34
CA LEU A 419 19.10 23.03 -8.74
C LEU A 419 20.17 23.83 -8.02
N TRP A 420 20.59 23.35 -6.86
CA TRP A 420 21.73 23.89 -6.12
C TRP A 420 22.80 22.82 -5.95
N SER A 421 24.04 23.24 -6.12
CA SER A 421 25.23 22.42 -5.80
C SER A 421 26.34 23.33 -5.33
N ASP A 422 26.95 23.05 -4.21
CA ASP A 422 27.87 23.96 -3.51
C ASP A 422 27.20 25.36 -3.37
N ASN A 423 27.88 26.43 -3.81
CA ASN A 423 27.37 27.80 -3.80
C ASN A 423 26.67 28.20 -5.13
N ASN A 424 26.37 27.23 -5.98
CA ASN A 424 25.79 27.50 -7.29
C ASN A 424 24.28 27.22 -7.30
N GLN A 425 23.52 28.10 -7.94
CA GLN A 425 22.12 27.92 -8.31
C GLN A 425 22.00 27.82 -9.83
N LEU A 426 21.33 26.80 -10.33
CA LEU A 426 21.03 26.58 -11.74
C LEU A 426 19.52 26.64 -11.92
N SER A 427 19.04 27.36 -12.92
CA SER A 427 17.61 27.55 -13.16
C SER A 427 17.29 27.83 -14.63
N GLY A 428 16.06 27.54 -15.02
CA GLY A 428 15.52 27.74 -16.35
C GLY A 428 14.02 27.42 -16.35
N GLU A 429 13.39 27.39 -17.53
CA GLU A 429 12.02 26.88 -17.64
C GLU A 429 11.96 25.34 -17.64
N PHE A 430 13.06 24.70 -18.03
CA PHE A 430 13.20 23.27 -18.12
C PHE A 430 14.65 22.83 -17.86
N ILE A 431 14.85 21.80 -17.03
CA ILE A 431 16.17 21.21 -16.77
C ILE A 431 16.11 19.71 -17.05
N GLN A 432 17.10 19.23 -17.81
CA GLN A 432 17.34 17.80 -18.02
C GLN A 432 18.68 17.41 -17.41
N ALA A 433 18.68 16.39 -16.55
CA ALA A 433 19.91 15.78 -16.06
C ALA A 433 20.07 14.38 -16.70
N PHE A 434 21.14 14.21 -17.46
CA PHE A 434 21.53 12.96 -18.09
C PHE A 434 22.43 12.21 -17.13
N THR A 435 22.09 10.97 -16.84
CA THR A 435 22.87 10.14 -15.92
C THR A 435 23.47 8.93 -16.63
N LYS A 436 24.67 8.56 -16.24
CA LYS A 436 25.36 7.35 -16.67
C LYS A 436 25.94 6.66 -15.46
N ASN A 437 25.67 5.37 -15.30
CA ASN A 437 26.09 4.62 -14.12
C ASN A 437 25.74 5.32 -12.80
N LYS A 438 24.51 5.89 -12.71
CA LYS A 438 23.99 6.65 -11.54
C LYS A 438 24.71 7.97 -11.22
N LYS A 439 25.60 8.43 -12.06
CA LYS A 439 26.28 9.72 -11.91
C LYS A 439 25.78 10.67 -12.98
N VAL A 440 25.62 11.94 -12.64
CA VAL A 440 25.29 12.98 -13.61
C VAL A 440 26.48 13.14 -14.56
N GLU A 441 26.21 13.03 -15.87
CA GLU A 441 27.16 13.25 -16.95
C GLU A 441 27.00 14.62 -17.58
N ARG A 442 25.73 15.09 -17.68
CA ARG A 442 25.40 16.35 -18.32
C ARG A 442 24.10 16.92 -17.74
N ILE A 443 24.10 18.22 -17.55
CA ILE A 443 22.88 19.00 -17.21
C ILE A 443 22.60 19.93 -18.38
N PHE A 444 21.38 19.93 -18.87
CA PHE A 444 20.91 20.81 -19.93
C PHE A 444 19.78 21.69 -19.42
N ILE A 445 19.98 22.99 -19.44
CA ILE A 445 19.02 24.01 -19.00
C ILE A 445 18.52 24.72 -20.23
N GLN A 446 17.24 24.76 -20.43
CA GLN A 446 16.59 25.34 -21.60
C GLN A 446 15.71 26.51 -21.21
N ARG A 447 15.70 27.49 -22.07
CA ARG A 447 14.89 28.70 -22.01
C ARG A 447 15.13 29.51 -20.72
N ALA A 448 15.50 30.76 -20.87
CA ALA A 448 15.86 31.63 -19.75
C ALA A 448 16.90 31.00 -18.80
N ALA A 449 17.87 30.25 -19.37
CA ALA A 449 18.87 29.57 -18.59
C ALA A 449 19.73 30.57 -17.81
N LEU A 450 19.86 30.33 -16.49
CA LEU A 450 20.64 31.18 -15.59
C LEU A 450 21.40 30.30 -14.61
N THR A 451 22.70 30.59 -14.44
CA THR A 451 23.49 30.06 -13.31
C THR A 451 23.98 31.24 -12.48
N VAL A 452 23.88 31.08 -11.18
CA VAL A 452 24.32 32.08 -10.20
C VAL A 452 25.24 31.42 -9.20
N GLN A 453 26.40 32.03 -8.95
CA GLN A 453 27.33 31.60 -7.91
C GLN A 453 27.52 32.74 -6.92
N GLN A 454 27.26 32.47 -5.65
CA GLN A 454 27.50 33.45 -4.61
C GLN A 454 29.00 33.58 -4.33
N GLU A 455 29.55 34.81 -4.48
CA GLU A 455 30.94 35.13 -4.17
C GLU A 455 31.10 35.67 -2.75
N ASP A 456 30.18 36.55 -2.34
CA ASP A 456 30.07 37.05 -0.97
C ASP A 456 28.59 37.41 -0.63
N SER A 457 28.34 38.26 0.35
CA SER A 457 27.00 38.63 0.78
C SER A 457 26.19 39.39 -0.26
N ILE A 458 26.83 40.13 -1.16
CA ILE A 458 26.18 41.05 -2.13
C ILE A 458 26.59 40.81 -3.59
N TYR A 459 27.70 40.14 -3.84
CA TYR A 459 28.21 39.91 -5.19
C TYR A 459 27.99 38.46 -5.63
N PHE A 460 27.53 38.30 -6.86
CA PHE A 460 27.19 37.04 -7.48
C PHE A 460 27.78 36.95 -8.87
N ASN A 461 28.56 35.90 -9.15
CA ASN A 461 28.90 35.56 -10.52
C ASN A 461 27.63 35.02 -11.21
N GLN A 462 27.33 35.53 -12.40
CA GLN A 462 26.10 35.23 -13.12
C GLN A 462 26.43 34.87 -14.56
N LEU A 463 25.74 33.87 -15.07
CA LEU A 463 25.87 33.44 -16.46
C LEU A 463 24.47 33.10 -16.98
N SER A 464 24.03 33.84 -17.99
CA SER A 464 22.70 33.70 -18.60
C SER A 464 22.81 33.39 -20.09
N GLY A 465 21.81 32.75 -20.64
CA GLY A 465 21.68 32.48 -22.07
C GLY A 465 20.35 31.83 -22.42
N LYS A 466 20.16 31.57 -23.71
CA LYS A 466 19.00 30.82 -24.17
C LYS A 466 19.05 29.37 -23.68
N GLU A 467 20.25 28.77 -23.70
CA GLU A 467 20.53 27.43 -23.28
C GLU A 467 21.89 27.32 -22.56
N ILE A 468 21.96 26.53 -21.52
CA ILE A 468 23.23 26.21 -20.83
C ILE A 468 23.37 24.69 -20.76
N ILE A 469 24.54 24.20 -21.17
CA ILE A 469 24.92 22.78 -21.07
C ILE A 469 26.15 22.65 -20.18
N ALA A 470 25.99 22.00 -19.05
CA ALA A 470 27.07 21.69 -18.11
C ALA A 470 27.50 20.21 -18.27
N TYR A 471 28.76 19.98 -18.58
CA TYR A 471 29.34 18.65 -18.70
C TYR A 471 30.07 18.31 -17.41
N VAL A 472 29.72 17.19 -16.84
CA VAL A 472 30.25 16.68 -15.56
C VAL A 472 30.97 15.37 -15.82
N ASP A 473 32.16 15.22 -15.28
CA ASP A 473 32.91 13.97 -15.30
C ASP A 473 33.36 13.62 -13.86
N SER A 474 33.05 12.40 -13.44
CA SER A 474 33.40 11.90 -12.10
C SER A 474 32.95 12.83 -10.95
N GLY A 475 31.79 13.49 -11.13
CA GLY A 475 31.22 14.44 -10.16
C GLY A 475 31.85 15.84 -10.19
N GLN A 476 32.74 16.10 -11.13
CA GLN A 476 33.37 17.41 -11.30
C GLN A 476 32.89 18.11 -12.58
N LEU A 477 32.51 19.37 -12.49
CA LEU A 477 32.20 20.21 -13.65
C LEU A 477 33.47 20.40 -14.48
N LYS A 478 33.44 20.00 -15.75
CA LYS A 478 34.57 20.09 -16.68
C LYS A 478 34.39 21.21 -17.72
N ARG A 479 33.17 21.40 -18.20
CA ARG A 479 32.89 22.36 -19.26
C ARG A 479 31.46 22.88 -19.14
N VAL A 480 31.29 24.18 -19.32
CA VAL A 480 29.98 24.83 -19.47
C VAL A 480 29.92 25.43 -20.85
N LYS A 481 28.84 25.18 -21.58
CA LYS A 481 28.57 25.77 -22.90
C LYS A 481 27.26 26.54 -22.82
N VAL A 482 27.30 27.82 -23.22
CA VAL A 482 26.14 28.70 -23.30
C VAL A 482 25.85 28.98 -24.76
N ASN A 483 24.63 28.80 -25.17
CA ASN A 483 24.16 29.04 -26.52
C ASN A 483 23.11 30.15 -26.52
N GLY A 484 23.30 31.16 -27.39
CA GLY A 484 22.36 32.22 -27.70
C GLY A 484 22.27 33.29 -26.62
N ASN A 485 22.60 34.52 -26.96
CA ASN A 485 22.52 35.70 -26.11
C ASN A 485 23.17 35.47 -24.73
N ALA A 486 24.40 35.00 -24.74
CA ALA A 486 25.13 34.76 -23.51
C ALA A 486 25.50 36.10 -22.86
N GLU A 487 25.11 36.27 -21.61
CA GLU A 487 25.47 37.41 -20.77
C GLU A 487 26.15 36.92 -19.51
N THR A 488 27.25 37.59 -19.11
CA THR A 488 27.98 37.22 -17.89
C THR A 488 28.21 38.43 -17.00
N ILE A 489 28.14 38.22 -15.72
CA ILE A 489 28.71 39.08 -14.68
C ILE A 489 29.68 38.20 -13.90
N TYR A 490 30.95 38.62 -13.85
CA TYR A 490 32.02 37.92 -13.19
C TYR A 490 32.88 38.86 -12.36
N TYR A 491 33.17 38.46 -11.13
CA TYR A 491 34.04 39.20 -10.21
C TYR A 491 35.39 38.48 -10.11
N PRO A 492 36.41 38.90 -10.88
CA PRO A 492 37.75 38.33 -10.76
C PRO A 492 38.35 38.65 -9.40
N ARG A 493 39.12 37.70 -8.86
CA ARG A 493 39.90 37.87 -7.65
C ARG A 493 41.37 38.02 -7.99
N ASP A 494 42.08 38.86 -7.26
CA ASP A 494 43.53 38.96 -7.33
C ASP A 494 44.14 37.63 -6.87
N ASP A 495 45.18 37.16 -7.60
CA ASP A 495 45.83 35.87 -7.29
C ASP A 495 46.67 35.93 -6.00
N LYS A 496 47.05 37.10 -5.52
CA LYS A 496 47.92 37.28 -4.36
C LYS A 496 47.15 37.35 -3.05
N ASP A 497 46.11 38.16 -2.99
CA ASP A 497 45.38 38.46 -1.77
C ASP A 497 43.92 38.04 -1.81
N SER A 498 43.46 37.49 -2.95
CA SER A 498 42.06 37.06 -3.17
C SER A 498 41.04 38.17 -3.05
N THR A 499 41.42 39.43 -3.09
CA THR A 499 40.51 40.56 -3.12
C THR A 499 39.77 40.66 -4.46
N LEU A 500 38.56 41.22 -4.47
CA LEU A 500 37.80 41.43 -5.69
C LEU A 500 38.37 42.60 -6.46
N VAL A 501 38.75 42.39 -7.72
CA VAL A 501 39.38 43.40 -8.58
C VAL A 501 38.35 44.38 -9.17
N GLY A 502 37.16 43.88 -9.49
CA GLY A 502 36.11 44.65 -10.14
C GLY A 502 34.99 43.77 -10.66
N LEU A 503 34.09 44.30 -11.43
CA LEU A 503 33.03 43.59 -12.14
C LEU A 503 33.34 43.54 -13.63
N ASN A 504 33.46 42.32 -14.16
CA ASN A 504 33.53 42.10 -15.61
C ASN A 504 32.14 41.77 -16.15
N LYS A 505 31.58 42.57 -17.02
CA LYS A 505 30.31 42.36 -17.71
C LYS A 505 30.58 42.07 -19.18
N THR A 506 30.12 40.92 -19.64
CA THR A 506 30.39 40.43 -20.98
C THR A 506 29.10 39.99 -21.67
N GLN A 507 28.98 40.27 -22.95
CA GLN A 507 27.93 39.75 -23.83
C GLN A 507 28.56 39.08 -25.04
N SER A 508 27.95 37.96 -25.49
CA SER A 508 28.43 37.20 -26.63
C SER A 508 27.31 36.33 -27.20
N SER A 509 27.40 35.88 -28.43
CA SER A 509 26.44 34.90 -28.97
C SER A 509 26.63 33.54 -28.32
N PHE A 510 27.87 33.14 -28.04
CA PHE A 510 28.22 31.85 -27.44
C PHE A 510 29.36 31.99 -26.43
N VAL A 511 29.28 31.24 -25.34
CA VAL A 511 30.33 31.13 -24.33
C VAL A 511 30.68 29.68 -24.07
N VAL A 512 31.98 29.36 -24.03
CA VAL A 512 32.47 28.04 -23.58
C VAL A 512 33.45 28.26 -22.44
N MET A 513 33.15 27.72 -21.27
CA MET A 513 34.06 27.76 -20.11
C MET A 513 34.61 26.38 -19.85
N TYR A 514 35.89 26.28 -19.63
CA TYR A 514 36.61 25.07 -19.22
C TYR A 514 36.98 25.19 -17.75
N MET A 515 36.65 24.14 -16.98
CA MET A 515 36.82 24.11 -15.55
C MET A 515 37.87 23.05 -15.15
N LYS A 516 38.67 23.34 -14.15
CA LYS A 516 39.55 22.36 -13.48
C LYS A 516 39.65 22.70 -12.00
N ASN A 517 39.51 21.70 -11.14
CA ASN A 517 39.54 21.87 -9.69
C ASN A 517 38.57 22.95 -9.18
N LYS A 518 37.34 22.97 -9.71
CA LYS A 518 36.27 23.94 -9.42
C LYS A 518 36.60 25.40 -9.83
N LYS A 519 37.74 25.68 -10.49
CA LYS A 519 38.12 26.99 -10.97
C LYS A 519 37.99 27.09 -12.48
N VAL A 520 37.60 28.26 -12.99
CA VAL A 520 37.60 28.57 -14.42
C VAL A 520 39.04 28.67 -14.91
N GLN A 521 39.42 27.84 -15.91
CA GLN A 521 40.77 27.86 -16.50
C GLN A 521 40.82 28.64 -17.81
N ARG A 522 39.75 28.52 -18.62
CA ARG A 522 39.69 29.17 -19.93
C ARG A 522 38.24 29.52 -20.29
N VAL A 523 38.03 30.69 -20.77
CA VAL A 523 36.78 31.16 -21.34
C VAL A 523 36.98 31.49 -22.80
N VAL A 524 36.09 31.02 -23.66
CA VAL A 524 36.08 31.32 -25.08
C VAL A 524 34.74 32.00 -25.40
N LEU A 525 34.79 33.20 -25.87
CA LEU A 525 33.66 33.99 -26.34
C LEU A 525 33.67 33.95 -27.87
N THR A 526 32.51 33.74 -28.49
CA THR A 526 32.43 33.59 -29.94
C THR A 526 31.24 34.39 -30.48
N SER A 527 31.49 35.16 -31.50
CA SER A 527 30.57 36.05 -32.23
C SER A 527 29.97 37.19 -31.40
N ALA A 528 30.06 38.40 -31.94
CA ALA A 528 29.52 39.64 -31.36
C ALA A 528 29.89 39.83 -29.87
N SER A 529 31.14 39.58 -29.52
CA SER A 529 31.60 39.62 -28.13
C SER A 529 31.97 41.04 -27.71
N THR A 530 31.39 41.53 -26.62
CA THR A 530 31.72 42.78 -25.95
C THR A 530 31.99 42.53 -24.49
N GLY A 531 32.92 43.25 -23.90
CA GLY A 531 33.25 43.15 -22.48
C GLY A 531 33.67 44.48 -21.89
N THR A 532 33.22 44.75 -20.69
CA THR A 532 33.57 45.95 -19.95
C THR A 532 33.93 45.58 -18.51
N MET A 533 35.01 46.19 -18.02
CA MET A 533 35.46 46.05 -16.64
C MET A 533 35.09 47.31 -15.85
N TYR A 534 34.39 47.15 -14.75
CA TYR A 534 33.96 48.25 -13.87
C TYR A 534 34.69 48.14 -12.52
N PRO A 535 35.31 49.22 -12.03
CA PRO A 535 35.82 49.26 -10.67
C PRO A 535 34.67 49.12 -9.65
N LEU A 536 34.87 48.40 -8.55
CA LEU A 536 33.83 48.17 -7.53
C LEU A 536 33.24 49.48 -6.98
N ALA A 537 34.06 50.53 -6.81
CA ALA A 537 33.64 51.84 -6.29
C ALA A 537 32.66 52.60 -7.19
N LYS A 538 32.55 52.22 -8.46
CA LYS A 538 31.66 52.88 -9.45
C LYS A 538 30.39 52.08 -9.78
N LEU A 539 30.13 50.97 -9.07
CA LEU A 539 28.97 50.15 -9.34
C LEU A 539 27.72 50.76 -8.73
N SER A 540 26.62 50.82 -9.51
CA SER A 540 25.28 51.08 -9.00
C SER A 540 24.53 49.79 -8.74
N GLY A 541 23.49 49.81 -7.91
CA GLY A 541 22.74 48.60 -7.53
C GLY A 541 22.09 47.84 -8.71
N SER A 542 21.82 48.52 -9.85
CA SER A 542 21.27 47.90 -11.06
C SER A 542 22.33 47.23 -11.94
N ASP A 543 23.61 47.62 -11.79
CA ASP A 543 24.68 47.12 -12.67
C ASP A 543 25.21 45.74 -12.25
N ILE A 544 25.02 45.38 -10.99
CA ILE A 544 25.54 44.14 -10.41
C ILE A 544 24.67 42.93 -10.71
N TYR A 545 23.53 43.10 -11.38
CA TYR A 545 22.61 41.99 -11.68
C TYR A 545 22.25 41.94 -13.17
N LEU A 546 22.13 40.73 -13.72
CA LEU A 546 21.52 40.49 -15.02
C LEU A 546 20.00 40.70 -14.93
N LYS A 547 19.33 41.00 -16.05
CA LYS A 547 17.88 41.25 -16.10
C LYS A 547 17.01 40.11 -15.58
N ASN A 548 17.48 38.87 -15.70
CA ASN A 548 16.80 37.69 -15.23
C ASN A 548 17.36 37.13 -13.91
N PHE A 549 18.15 37.94 -13.20
CA PHE A 549 18.72 37.54 -11.93
C PHE A 549 17.65 37.27 -10.87
N PHE A 550 17.80 36.15 -10.17
CA PHE A 550 17.11 35.87 -8.92
C PHE A 550 17.92 34.84 -8.10
N TRP A 551 17.78 34.91 -6.79
CA TRP A 551 18.45 34.05 -5.85
C TRP A 551 17.44 33.48 -4.84
N LEU A 552 17.34 32.16 -4.73
CA LEU A 552 16.32 31.44 -3.94
C LEU A 552 16.93 30.56 -2.83
N ASP A 553 18.06 30.95 -2.24
CA ASP A 553 18.68 30.15 -1.16
C ASP A 553 17.77 29.96 0.06
N ASN A 554 16.82 30.88 0.29
CA ASN A 554 15.79 30.76 1.31
C ASN A 554 14.80 29.61 1.06
N GLN A 555 14.66 29.14 -0.19
CA GLN A 555 13.82 28.00 -0.56
C GLN A 555 14.62 26.70 -0.72
N ARG A 556 15.95 26.78 -0.61
CA ARG A 556 16.85 25.63 -0.73
C ARG A 556 16.69 24.69 0.46
N PRO A 557 16.38 23.41 0.25
CA PRO A 557 16.42 22.42 1.33
C PRO A 557 17.83 22.29 1.89
N LYS A 558 18.05 22.61 3.17
CA LYS A 558 19.37 22.52 3.85
C LYS A 558 19.53 21.22 4.64
N LYS A 559 18.43 20.56 4.94
CA LYS A 559 18.37 19.23 5.61
C LYS A 559 17.21 18.40 5.03
N LYS A 560 17.24 17.11 5.27
CA LYS A 560 16.25 16.16 4.72
C LYS A 560 14.79 16.49 5.07
N GLN A 561 14.55 17.13 6.20
CA GLN A 561 13.20 17.52 6.62
C GLN A 561 12.63 18.71 5.82
N ASP A 562 13.50 19.52 5.26
CA ASP A 562 13.08 20.74 4.53
C ASP A 562 12.38 20.42 3.21
N ILE A 563 12.45 19.18 2.73
CA ILE A 563 11.73 18.75 1.51
C ILE A 563 10.21 18.83 1.65
N PHE A 564 9.68 18.85 2.87
CA PHE A 564 8.24 18.99 3.14
C PHE A 564 7.78 20.45 3.30
N LEU A 565 8.72 21.39 3.34
CA LEU A 565 8.38 22.81 3.46
C LEU A 565 7.75 23.31 2.15
N THR A 566 6.63 24.00 2.24
CA THR A 566 6.00 24.68 1.14
C THR A 566 6.32 26.18 1.21
N PHE A 567 6.68 26.75 0.07
CA PHE A 567 6.95 28.19 -0.05
C PHE A 567 6.02 28.80 -1.10
N PRO A 568 5.60 30.06 -0.93
CA PRO A 568 4.86 30.76 -1.97
C PRO A 568 5.71 30.88 -3.24
N LYS A 569 5.07 30.77 -4.41
CA LYS A 569 5.75 31.01 -5.69
C LYS A 569 6.27 32.44 -5.73
N VAL A 570 7.58 32.59 -5.90
CA VAL A 570 8.21 33.88 -6.15
C VAL A 570 8.13 34.17 -7.66
N PRO A 571 7.50 35.28 -8.08
CA PRO A 571 7.47 35.65 -9.50
C PRO A 571 8.89 35.77 -10.04
N ARG A 572 9.21 35.07 -11.10
CA ARG A 572 10.52 35.21 -11.78
C ARG A 572 10.48 36.34 -12.78
N PRO A 573 11.59 37.08 -12.96
CA PRO A 573 11.70 38.07 -14.00
C PRO A 573 11.47 37.43 -15.39
N LYS A 574 10.47 37.86 -16.13
CA LYS A 574 10.23 37.39 -17.51
C LYS A 574 11.15 38.16 -18.46
N ILE A 575 11.96 37.44 -19.23
CA ILE A 575 12.64 38.05 -20.39
C ILE A 575 11.56 38.25 -21.44
N ALA A 576 11.28 39.52 -21.80
CA ALA A 576 10.41 39.82 -22.93
C ALA A 576 10.98 39.15 -24.18
N ALA A 577 10.20 38.29 -24.83
CA ALA A 577 10.55 37.77 -26.13
C ALA A 577 10.61 39.00 -27.09
N ASN A 578 11.80 39.36 -27.55
CA ASN A 578 11.94 40.29 -28.63
C ASN A 578 11.29 39.68 -29.86
N GLU A 579 10.09 40.13 -30.19
CA GLU A 579 9.50 39.91 -31.50
C GLU A 579 10.48 40.47 -32.53
N ALA A 580 11.00 39.62 -33.38
CA ALA A 580 11.71 40.00 -34.58
C ALA A 580 10.69 40.63 -35.54
N SER A 581 10.41 41.91 -35.37
CA SER A 581 9.64 42.69 -36.34
C SER A 581 10.53 42.98 -37.53
N GLY A 582 10.49 42.10 -38.52
CA GLY A 582 10.90 42.39 -39.88
C GLY A 582 9.92 43.40 -40.48
N SER A 583 10.40 44.61 -40.63
CA SER A 583 9.70 45.71 -41.31
C SER A 583 9.30 45.32 -42.72
N LYS A 584 8.01 45.38 -43.06
CA LYS A 584 7.50 45.74 -44.38
C LYS A 584 6.46 46.83 -44.21
N LYS A 585 6.84 48.06 -44.64
CA LYS A 585 5.93 49.16 -44.94
C LYS A 585 5.01 48.76 -46.10
N GLY A 586 3.72 48.95 -45.94
CA GLY A 586 2.69 48.87 -46.98
C GLY A 586 1.45 49.63 -46.52
N GLU A 587 1.04 50.60 -47.33
CA GLU A 587 0.10 51.67 -47.08
C GLU A 587 -1.37 51.27 -46.87
N LYS A 588 -2.03 52.14 -46.08
CA LYS A 588 -3.42 52.63 -46.10
C LYS A 588 -4.59 51.76 -46.58
N GLY A 589 -5.56 51.64 -45.71
CA GLY A 589 -6.97 51.39 -46.02
C GLY A 589 -7.83 51.49 -44.75
N LYS A 590 -8.54 52.61 -44.59
CA LYS A 590 -9.62 52.81 -43.63
C LYS A 590 -10.77 51.91 -44.03
N ASP A 591 -11.38 51.21 -43.08
CA ASP A 591 -12.83 51.20 -42.93
C ASP A 591 -13.28 50.60 -41.59
N ASN A 592 -14.15 51.35 -40.90
CA ASN A 592 -14.87 50.99 -39.70
C ASN A 592 -15.93 49.91 -39.99
N LYS A 593 -15.97 48.85 -39.19
CA LYS A 593 -17.25 48.19 -38.85
C LYS A 593 -17.21 47.52 -37.50
N VAL A 594 -18.00 48.04 -36.60
CA VAL A 594 -18.41 47.53 -35.31
C VAL A 594 -19.33 46.30 -35.54
N ILE A 595 -19.07 45.18 -34.91
CA ILE A 595 -20.05 44.11 -34.72
C ILE A 595 -19.92 43.51 -33.30
N PRO A 596 -21.02 43.14 -32.63
CA PRO A 596 -21.12 43.10 -31.18
C PRO A 596 -20.88 41.72 -30.56
N LYS A 597 -20.66 41.73 -29.24
CA LYS A 597 -20.59 40.60 -28.33
C LYS A 597 -21.85 39.70 -28.40
N ALA A 598 -21.67 38.38 -28.50
CA ALA A 598 -22.71 37.39 -28.24
C ALA A 598 -22.42 36.61 -26.94
N GLN A 599 -23.36 36.68 -26.03
CA GLN A 599 -23.42 35.84 -24.81
C GLN A 599 -23.96 34.44 -25.14
N PRO A 600 -23.60 33.38 -24.41
CA PRO A 600 -24.21 32.08 -24.61
C PRO A 600 -25.53 31.95 -23.86
N LYS A 601 -26.56 31.50 -24.58
CA LYS A 601 -27.91 31.16 -24.05
C LYS A 601 -27.92 29.76 -23.46
N HIS A 602 -28.52 29.64 -22.27
CA HIS A 602 -29.04 28.41 -21.69
C HIS A 602 -30.04 27.73 -22.64
N MET A 603 -29.99 26.38 -22.70
CA MET A 603 -31.11 25.61 -23.25
C MET A 603 -31.44 24.43 -22.33
N SER A 604 -32.70 24.39 -21.96
CA SER A 604 -33.36 23.53 -21.00
C SER A 604 -33.67 22.13 -21.56
N THR A 605 -33.71 21.21 -20.63
CA THR A 605 -34.19 19.82 -20.68
C THR A 605 -35.53 19.60 -21.39
N SER A 606 -35.63 18.49 -22.15
CA SER A 606 -36.91 17.80 -22.42
C SER A 606 -36.65 16.29 -22.58
N SER A 607 -37.39 15.55 -21.75
CA SER A 607 -37.50 14.11 -21.64
C SER A 607 -38.20 13.47 -22.84
N LYS A 608 -37.78 12.28 -23.29
CA LYS A 608 -38.69 11.26 -23.88
C LYS A 608 -38.18 9.84 -23.65
N GLN A 609 -39.10 8.99 -23.22
CA GLN A 609 -39.01 7.56 -22.91
C GLN A 609 -38.96 6.64 -24.16
N PRO A 610 -38.74 5.33 -23.99
CA PRO A 610 -38.23 4.41 -24.99
C PRO A 610 -39.31 3.66 -25.78
N VAL A 611 -38.98 3.24 -27.00
CA VAL A 611 -39.79 2.37 -27.86
C VAL A 611 -39.18 0.98 -27.90
N LYS A 612 -40.02 -0.07 -27.72
CA LYS A 612 -39.76 -1.50 -27.79
C LYS A 612 -39.57 -2.01 -29.23
N PRO A 613 -38.89 -3.14 -29.45
CA PRO A 613 -38.59 -3.69 -30.78
C PRO A 613 -39.67 -4.64 -31.28
N ALA A 614 -39.82 -4.67 -32.59
CA ALA A 614 -40.68 -5.59 -33.33
C ALA A 614 -39.92 -6.83 -33.81
N LYS A 615 -40.62 -7.98 -33.83
CA LYS A 615 -40.20 -9.31 -34.27
C LYS A 615 -40.13 -9.40 -35.79
N GLY A 616 -39.15 -10.14 -36.32
CA GLY A 616 -39.11 -10.63 -37.71
C GLY A 616 -38.46 -12.01 -37.80
N LYS A 617 -39.20 -12.96 -38.41
CA LYS A 617 -38.93 -14.41 -38.58
C LYS A 617 -37.99 -14.75 -39.73
N GLY A 618 -37.44 -15.97 -39.69
CA GLY A 618 -37.06 -16.79 -40.86
C GLY A 618 -35.64 -17.34 -40.74
N SER A 619 -35.42 -18.60 -40.34
CA SER A 619 -35.16 -19.86 -41.09
C SER A 619 -33.87 -19.78 -41.94
N GLU A 620 -32.92 -20.66 -41.79
CA GLU A 620 -32.78 -22.06 -42.10
C GLU A 620 -31.38 -22.61 -41.71
N LYS A 621 -31.35 -23.89 -41.39
CA LYS A 621 -30.17 -24.79 -41.24
C LYS A 621 -29.75 -25.35 -42.64
N PRO A 622 -28.78 -26.29 -42.76
CA PRO A 622 -27.57 -26.65 -42.00
C PRO A 622 -26.35 -26.98 -42.94
N VAL A 623 -25.40 -27.77 -42.34
CA VAL A 623 -24.37 -28.66 -42.99
C VAL A 623 -22.96 -28.01 -43.08
N ASN A 624 -22.04 -28.40 -42.33
CA ASN A 624 -21.18 -29.56 -42.08
C ASN A 624 -20.30 -29.30 -40.86
#